data_6925dd7d44af366c9c6162d6896b8dab
#
_entry.id   6925dd7d44af366c9c6162d6896b8dab
#
_cell.length_a   1.000
_cell.length_b   1.000
_cell.length_c   1.000
_cell.angle_alpha   90.00
_cell.angle_beta   90.00
_cell.angle_gamma   90.00
#
_symmetry.space_group_name_H-M   'P 1'
#
loop_
_entity.id
_entity.type
_entity.pdbx_description
1 polymer ?
#
loop_
_entity_poly.entity_id
_entity_poly.type
_entity_poly.pdbx_seq_one_letter_code
_entity_poly.pdbx_strand_id
1 'polypeptide(L)'
;MLDYALLSALAAVETVLVVVDADHGVEYGTRRMMEHAKARKLCRAVVVNKIDHEGADPARVLAELRDAFGPECLPLNLPAEGGTRVVDCFGASSGDSDLGPVADWHQKIIDQVVEVNETVMEHYLDLGEGGLSGKELHDAFEQCLREGHLVPVLFCSARSGTGVRELLDVAEKLFPHPGEANPPQFLKGSGDAADPVEARPDPKAHVIADVFKVVNDPFVGKLGVFRVYQGTVRKDTQLFVDDGRKPFKVGHLFKLRGKDHVEIDQAIPGDIAAVAKVEDLHFDAVLHDSHDEDRIHLAPLDFPKPMFGLAVDAASKGQEQKLATALHKLAEEDPCFHVEHESETNETVIRGLSDLHLRVMLDRLKERHGVEVRSRPPRIAYRETIGSRAEGHHRHKKQTGGAGQFGEVYLRVEPLPRGKGFEFVDEVKGGTIPGQFLPAVEKGVRQVLQSGALAGYPMQDVRVVVYDGKHHPVDSKEVAFVAAGKKAFLDAVQKARPQVLEPIVDLEVAVPEQHMGDISGGLAAKRARISGTDAVKGSEIVVKAQVPLSELEGYAAELKSVTAGRGRYSLDFSHYEPVPAQVQQKLAEAWKPRHDED
;
A
#
# COMPACT_ATOMS: atom_id res chain seq x y z
N MET A 1 -6.25 -1.15 -9.01
CA MET A 1 -7.48 -1.61 -8.32
C MET A 1 -7.62 -3.13 -8.29
N LEU A 2 -7.25 -3.84 -9.34
CA LEU A 2 -7.22 -5.31 -9.34
C LEU A 2 -6.06 -5.89 -8.50
N ASP A 3 -4.96 -5.16 -8.35
CA ASP A 3 -3.72 -5.67 -7.77
C ASP A 3 -3.87 -6.14 -6.32
N TYR A 4 -4.55 -5.36 -5.44
CA TYR A 4 -4.68 -5.79 -4.05
C TYR A 4 -5.56 -7.04 -3.89
N ALA A 5 -6.67 -7.11 -4.63
CA ALA A 5 -7.59 -8.25 -4.54
C ALA A 5 -6.96 -9.54 -5.07
N LEU A 6 -6.12 -9.43 -6.11
CA LEU A 6 -5.33 -10.55 -6.62
C LEU A 6 -4.24 -10.97 -5.63
N LEU A 7 -3.48 -10.02 -5.11
CA LEU A 7 -2.41 -10.30 -4.14
C LEU A 7 -2.95 -10.92 -2.86
N SER A 8 -4.07 -10.41 -2.31
CA SER A 8 -4.69 -11.02 -1.13
C SER A 8 -5.21 -12.43 -1.39
N ALA A 9 -5.71 -12.71 -2.60
CA ALA A 9 -6.13 -14.06 -2.97
C ALA A 9 -4.97 -15.06 -3.05
N LEU A 10 -3.73 -14.61 -3.36
CA LEU A 10 -2.55 -15.48 -3.37
C LEU A 10 -2.22 -16.06 -1.99
N ALA A 11 -2.68 -15.43 -0.91
CA ALA A 11 -2.56 -15.97 0.43
C ALA A 11 -3.44 -17.21 0.66
N ALA A 12 -4.49 -17.39 -0.13
CA ALA A 12 -5.55 -18.37 0.14
C ALA A 12 -5.62 -19.53 -0.89
N VAL A 13 -4.58 -19.69 -1.73
CA VAL A 13 -4.60 -20.68 -2.83
C VAL A 13 -3.29 -21.46 -2.93
N GLU A 14 -3.37 -22.65 -3.50
CA GLU A 14 -2.23 -23.52 -3.80
C GLU A 14 -1.73 -23.32 -5.23
N THR A 15 -2.66 -23.03 -6.16
CA THR A 15 -2.37 -22.89 -7.59
C THR A 15 -2.88 -21.55 -8.12
N VAL A 16 -2.06 -20.90 -8.92
CA VAL A 16 -2.39 -19.64 -9.62
C VAL A 16 -2.55 -19.91 -11.10
N LEU A 17 -3.72 -19.55 -11.62
CA LEU A 17 -4.03 -19.66 -13.04
C LEU A 17 -3.99 -18.28 -13.68
N VAL A 18 -2.94 -18.00 -14.45
CA VAL A 18 -2.76 -16.70 -15.13
C VAL A 18 -3.37 -16.75 -16.52
N VAL A 19 -4.37 -15.91 -16.77
CA VAL A 19 -5.06 -15.86 -18.07
C VAL A 19 -4.38 -14.83 -18.98
N VAL A 20 -3.98 -15.28 -20.18
CA VAL A 20 -3.32 -14.48 -21.21
C VAL A 20 -4.19 -14.44 -22.46
N ASP A 21 -4.26 -13.28 -23.10
CA ASP A 21 -4.99 -13.10 -24.35
C ASP A 21 -4.15 -13.62 -25.55
N ALA A 22 -4.74 -14.44 -26.41
CA ALA A 22 -4.03 -15.03 -27.56
C ALA A 22 -3.63 -13.99 -28.63
N ASP A 23 -4.22 -12.80 -28.60
CA ASP A 23 -3.89 -11.69 -29.50
C ASP A 23 -2.82 -10.78 -28.88
N HIS A 24 -2.94 -10.44 -27.58
CA HIS A 24 -2.02 -9.51 -26.91
C HIS A 24 -0.74 -10.15 -26.36
N GLY A 25 -0.78 -11.44 -26.00
CA GLY A 25 0.40 -12.15 -25.48
C GLY A 25 0.77 -11.76 -24.04
N VAL A 26 2.07 -11.81 -23.73
CA VAL A 26 2.61 -11.59 -22.38
C VAL A 26 2.67 -10.09 -22.04
N GLU A 27 1.73 -9.63 -21.24
CA GLU A 27 1.67 -8.26 -20.77
C GLU A 27 2.40 -8.07 -19.41
N TYR A 28 2.55 -6.80 -18.99
CA TYR A 28 3.15 -6.45 -17.70
C TYR A 28 2.44 -7.12 -16.51
N GLY A 29 1.11 -7.14 -16.51
CA GLY A 29 0.30 -7.82 -15.49
C GLY A 29 0.59 -9.31 -15.40
N THR A 30 0.77 -9.97 -16.54
CA THR A 30 1.14 -11.40 -16.63
C THR A 30 2.48 -11.67 -15.94
N ARG A 31 3.52 -10.89 -16.26
CA ARG A 31 4.85 -11.03 -15.65
C ARG A 31 4.79 -10.87 -14.14
N ARG A 32 4.14 -9.82 -13.68
CA ARG A 32 4.02 -9.51 -12.26
C ARG A 32 3.30 -10.60 -11.47
N MET A 33 2.18 -11.12 -11.98
CA MET A 33 1.45 -12.21 -11.30
C MET A 33 2.26 -13.48 -11.25
N MET A 34 2.95 -13.85 -12.31
CA MET A 34 3.84 -15.00 -12.34
C MET A 34 5.02 -14.87 -11.36
N GLU A 35 5.59 -13.66 -11.22
CA GLU A 35 6.65 -13.36 -10.26
C GLU A 35 6.15 -13.47 -8.80
N HIS A 36 5.00 -12.87 -8.48
CA HIS A 36 4.40 -12.98 -7.14
C HIS A 36 4.08 -14.43 -6.78
N ALA A 37 3.50 -15.20 -7.70
CA ALA A 37 3.21 -16.61 -7.49
C ALA A 37 4.50 -17.41 -7.26
N LYS A 38 5.57 -17.15 -8.04
CA LYS A 38 6.89 -17.78 -7.88
C LYS A 38 7.53 -17.45 -6.53
N ALA A 39 7.50 -16.19 -6.12
CA ALA A 39 8.07 -15.73 -4.85
C ALA A 39 7.39 -16.41 -3.64
N ARG A 40 6.10 -16.69 -3.74
CA ARG A 40 5.32 -17.42 -2.72
C ARG A 40 5.36 -18.96 -2.87
N LYS A 41 6.12 -19.46 -3.83
CA LYS A 41 6.22 -20.92 -4.14
C LYS A 41 4.87 -21.56 -4.45
N LEU A 42 3.94 -20.81 -5.05
CA LEU A 42 2.66 -21.34 -5.51
C LEU A 42 2.85 -22.11 -6.83
N CYS A 43 2.05 -23.16 -7.02
CA CYS A 43 1.95 -23.79 -8.32
C CYS A 43 1.39 -22.80 -9.34
N ARG A 44 1.93 -22.82 -10.55
CA ARG A 44 1.59 -21.84 -11.60
C ARG A 44 1.10 -22.56 -12.85
N ALA A 45 0.04 -22.06 -13.44
CA ALA A 45 -0.42 -22.47 -14.74
C ALA A 45 -0.84 -21.25 -15.56
N VAL A 46 -0.81 -21.36 -16.87
CA VAL A 46 -1.20 -20.28 -17.80
C VAL A 46 -2.34 -20.77 -18.68
N VAL A 47 -3.36 -19.92 -18.85
CA VAL A 47 -4.45 -20.15 -19.82
C VAL A 47 -4.35 -19.12 -20.92
N VAL A 48 -4.07 -19.55 -22.13
CA VAL A 48 -4.13 -18.73 -23.33
C VAL A 48 -5.57 -18.75 -23.86
N ASN A 49 -6.29 -17.68 -23.60
CA ASN A 49 -7.72 -17.52 -23.92
C ASN A 49 -7.91 -16.80 -25.25
N LYS A 50 -9.11 -16.92 -25.83
CA LYS A 50 -9.53 -16.30 -27.10
C LYS A 50 -8.79 -16.85 -28.33
N ILE A 51 -8.47 -18.13 -28.32
CA ILE A 51 -7.78 -18.80 -29.44
C ILE A 51 -8.60 -18.80 -30.74
N ASP A 52 -9.91 -18.54 -30.67
CA ASP A 52 -10.86 -18.40 -31.78
C ASP A 52 -10.96 -16.97 -32.35
N HIS A 53 -10.19 -16.02 -31.82
CA HIS A 53 -10.17 -14.64 -32.30
C HIS A 53 -9.37 -14.51 -33.61
N GLU A 54 -9.80 -13.66 -34.53
CA GLU A 54 -9.18 -13.49 -35.86
C GLU A 54 -7.70 -13.04 -35.79
N GLY A 55 -7.32 -12.28 -34.74
CA GLY A 55 -5.95 -11.82 -34.46
C GLY A 55 -5.13 -12.77 -33.60
N ALA A 56 -5.68 -13.92 -33.18
CA ALA A 56 -4.99 -14.84 -32.28
C ALA A 56 -3.77 -15.50 -32.93
N ASP A 57 -2.66 -15.50 -32.21
CA ASP A 57 -1.42 -16.21 -32.58
C ASP A 57 -0.92 -17.06 -31.39
N PRO A 58 -1.51 -18.24 -31.17
CA PRO A 58 -1.11 -19.12 -30.08
C PRO A 58 0.36 -19.56 -30.12
N ALA A 59 0.96 -19.69 -31.32
CA ALA A 59 2.35 -20.06 -31.49
C ALA A 59 3.29 -18.96 -30.96
N ARG A 60 3.03 -17.71 -31.34
CA ARG A 60 3.76 -16.54 -30.84
C ARG A 60 3.63 -16.42 -29.33
N VAL A 61 2.41 -16.51 -28.79
CA VAL A 61 2.17 -16.39 -27.35
C VAL A 61 2.88 -17.49 -26.55
N LEU A 62 2.89 -18.75 -27.04
CA LEU A 62 3.64 -19.82 -26.39
C LEU A 62 5.15 -19.53 -26.40
N ALA A 63 5.68 -19.02 -27.51
CA ALA A 63 7.08 -18.62 -27.58
C ALA A 63 7.41 -17.47 -26.60
N GLU A 64 6.57 -16.44 -26.51
CA GLU A 64 6.70 -15.34 -25.54
C GLU A 64 6.64 -15.84 -24.08
N LEU A 65 5.76 -16.79 -23.76
CA LEU A 65 5.67 -17.40 -22.43
C LEU A 65 6.97 -18.14 -22.08
N ARG A 66 7.52 -18.91 -23.01
CA ARG A 66 8.77 -19.65 -22.82
C ARG A 66 9.99 -18.74 -22.72
N ASP A 67 10.01 -17.65 -23.47
CA ASP A 67 11.06 -16.63 -23.37
C ASP A 67 10.98 -15.88 -22.01
N ALA A 68 9.78 -15.55 -21.56
CA ALA A 68 9.57 -14.77 -20.35
C ALA A 68 9.73 -15.59 -19.05
N PHE A 69 9.31 -16.85 -19.04
CA PHE A 69 9.17 -17.64 -17.82
C PHE A 69 9.95 -18.94 -17.84
N GLY A 70 10.54 -19.34 -18.97
CA GLY A 70 11.40 -20.48 -19.10
C GLY A 70 10.83 -21.62 -19.95
N PRO A 71 11.69 -22.60 -20.31
CA PRO A 71 11.31 -23.78 -21.10
C PRO A 71 10.32 -24.69 -20.37
N GLU A 72 10.16 -24.55 -19.06
CA GLU A 72 9.19 -25.24 -18.22
C GLU A 72 7.73 -24.92 -18.57
N CYS A 73 7.47 -23.88 -19.37
CA CYS A 73 6.15 -23.59 -19.92
C CYS A 73 5.82 -24.57 -21.04
N LEU A 74 5.06 -25.63 -20.71
CA LEU A 74 4.68 -26.68 -21.65
C LEU A 74 3.16 -26.78 -21.81
N PRO A 75 2.66 -26.89 -23.06
CA PRO A 75 1.24 -27.01 -23.31
C PRO A 75 0.72 -28.41 -22.91
N LEU A 76 -0.40 -28.50 -22.19
CA LEU A 76 -1.11 -29.75 -21.90
C LEU A 76 -2.22 -30.05 -22.91
N ASN A 77 -2.69 -29.03 -23.64
CA ASN A 77 -3.52 -29.17 -24.82
C ASN A 77 -3.03 -28.22 -25.92
N LEU A 78 -3.39 -28.48 -27.13
CA LEU A 78 -2.93 -27.74 -28.31
C LEU A 78 -4.12 -27.27 -29.13
N PRO A 79 -4.12 -26.03 -29.65
CA PRO A 79 -5.13 -25.57 -30.58
C PRO A 79 -5.05 -26.33 -31.90
N ALA A 80 -6.19 -26.60 -32.50
CA ALA A 80 -6.34 -27.25 -33.78
C ALA A 80 -7.45 -26.61 -34.60
N GLU A 81 -7.38 -26.78 -35.93
CA GLU A 81 -8.39 -26.27 -36.87
C GLU A 81 -8.63 -24.73 -36.70
N GLY A 82 -7.54 -23.99 -36.58
CA GLY A 82 -7.61 -22.52 -36.41
C GLY A 82 -8.24 -22.10 -35.07
N GLY A 83 -8.00 -22.84 -33.99
CA GLY A 83 -8.52 -22.52 -32.64
C GLY A 83 -9.98 -22.89 -32.40
N THR A 84 -10.62 -23.59 -33.33
CA THR A 84 -12.02 -24.07 -33.16
C THR A 84 -12.11 -25.32 -32.30
N ARG A 85 -11.00 -26.05 -32.15
CA ARG A 85 -10.86 -27.25 -31.37
C ARG A 85 -9.53 -27.28 -30.61
N VAL A 86 -9.44 -28.02 -29.54
CA VAL A 86 -8.18 -28.36 -28.87
C VAL A 86 -7.94 -29.86 -28.86
N VAL A 87 -6.69 -30.28 -28.81
CA VAL A 87 -6.26 -31.69 -28.71
C VAL A 87 -5.45 -31.81 -27.41
N ASP A 88 -5.81 -32.80 -26.60
CA ASP A 88 -5.04 -33.16 -25.41
C ASP A 88 -3.67 -33.71 -25.83
N CYS A 89 -2.61 -33.24 -25.23
CA CYS A 89 -1.25 -33.74 -25.44
C CYS A 89 -0.58 -34.26 -24.15
N PHE A 90 -1.29 -34.22 -23.03
CA PHE A 90 -0.85 -34.89 -21.81
C PHE A 90 -1.25 -36.38 -21.81
N GLY A 91 -2.51 -36.71 -22.06
CA GLY A 91 -3.02 -38.09 -22.08
C GLY A 91 -3.00 -38.76 -23.46
N ALA A 92 -2.75 -38.02 -24.54
CA ALA A 92 -2.70 -38.54 -25.91
C ALA A 92 -1.32 -38.33 -26.54
N SER A 93 -0.79 -39.41 -27.11
CA SER A 93 0.52 -39.42 -27.78
C SER A 93 0.44 -39.35 -29.31
N SER A 94 -0.74 -39.07 -29.88
CA SER A 94 -0.93 -38.98 -31.34
C SER A 94 -2.00 -37.97 -31.73
N GLY A 95 -1.81 -37.36 -32.89
CA GLY A 95 -2.71 -36.36 -33.46
C GLY A 95 -1.95 -35.19 -34.09
N ASP A 96 -2.69 -34.34 -34.79
CA ASP A 96 -2.18 -33.10 -35.40
C ASP A 96 -2.79 -31.87 -34.74
N SER A 97 -2.01 -30.82 -34.63
CA SER A 97 -2.42 -29.54 -34.11
C SER A 97 -1.86 -28.40 -34.93
N ASP A 98 -2.36 -27.16 -34.66
CA ASP A 98 -1.82 -25.95 -35.29
C ASP A 98 -0.39 -25.64 -34.82
N LEU A 99 0.08 -26.26 -33.73
CA LEU A 99 1.42 -26.10 -33.15
C LEU A 99 2.36 -27.28 -33.42
N GLY A 100 2.03 -28.16 -34.41
CA GLY A 100 2.79 -29.31 -34.79
C GLY A 100 2.25 -30.64 -34.23
N PRO A 101 3.00 -31.76 -34.42
CA PRO A 101 2.58 -33.08 -33.99
C PRO A 101 2.36 -33.15 -32.47
N VAL A 102 1.25 -33.75 -32.05
CA VAL A 102 0.94 -33.98 -30.62
C VAL A 102 2.03 -34.80 -29.94
N ALA A 103 2.56 -35.81 -30.65
CA ALA A 103 3.63 -36.66 -30.13
C ALA A 103 4.87 -35.92 -29.64
N ASP A 104 5.27 -34.84 -30.35
CA ASP A 104 6.46 -34.06 -29.98
C ASP A 104 6.28 -33.29 -28.66
N TRP A 105 5.07 -32.80 -28.43
CA TRP A 105 4.74 -32.11 -27.19
C TRP A 105 4.52 -33.08 -26.04
N HIS A 106 3.85 -34.21 -26.30
CA HIS A 106 3.69 -35.27 -25.33
C HIS A 106 5.05 -35.74 -24.80
N GLN A 107 5.99 -36.06 -25.71
CA GLN A 107 7.34 -36.47 -25.34
C GLN A 107 8.05 -35.46 -24.45
N LYS A 108 7.98 -34.14 -24.79
CA LYS A 108 8.59 -33.08 -23.97
C LYS A 108 7.98 -33.01 -22.57
N ILE A 109 6.66 -33.24 -22.43
CA ILE A 109 5.99 -33.24 -21.12
C ILE A 109 6.49 -34.42 -20.29
N ILE A 110 6.51 -35.64 -20.89
CA ILE A 110 6.95 -36.85 -20.19
C ILE A 110 8.42 -36.71 -19.77
N ASP A 111 9.30 -36.27 -20.67
CA ASP A 111 10.73 -36.05 -20.37
C ASP A 111 10.90 -35.09 -19.17
N GLN A 112 10.17 -33.96 -19.16
CA GLN A 112 10.23 -32.99 -18.07
C GLN A 112 9.70 -33.55 -16.74
N VAL A 113 8.65 -34.35 -16.78
CA VAL A 113 8.02 -34.91 -15.57
C VAL A 113 8.87 -36.02 -14.97
N VAL A 114 9.48 -36.91 -15.78
CA VAL A 114 10.29 -37.99 -15.25
C VAL A 114 11.64 -37.53 -14.69
N GLU A 115 12.19 -36.39 -15.14
CA GLU A 115 13.46 -35.84 -14.66
C GLU A 115 13.44 -35.43 -13.17
N VAL A 116 12.28 -35.21 -12.59
CA VAL A 116 12.13 -34.72 -11.21
C VAL A 116 12.40 -35.82 -10.18
N ASN A 117 12.22 -37.08 -10.54
CA ASN A 117 12.35 -38.21 -9.61
C ASN A 117 13.25 -39.31 -10.17
N GLU A 118 14.39 -39.58 -9.53
CA GLU A 118 15.37 -40.55 -9.98
C GLU A 118 14.76 -41.96 -10.20
N THR A 119 13.87 -42.41 -9.32
CA THR A 119 13.24 -43.75 -9.44
C THR A 119 12.30 -43.81 -10.64
N VAL A 120 11.52 -42.73 -10.87
CA VAL A 120 10.62 -42.64 -12.04
C VAL A 120 11.42 -42.59 -13.33
N MET A 121 12.55 -41.84 -13.31
CA MET A 121 13.47 -41.75 -14.45
C MET A 121 14.10 -43.09 -14.78
N GLU A 122 14.57 -43.85 -13.77
CA GLU A 122 15.12 -45.21 -13.97
C GLU A 122 14.07 -46.15 -14.59
N HIS A 123 12.85 -46.19 -14.06
CA HIS A 123 11.75 -46.98 -14.60
C HIS A 123 11.41 -46.60 -16.05
N TYR A 124 11.42 -45.30 -16.35
CA TYR A 124 11.16 -44.80 -17.69
C TYR A 124 12.26 -45.22 -18.69
N LEU A 125 13.54 -45.13 -18.29
CA LEU A 125 14.66 -45.54 -19.13
C LEU A 125 14.68 -47.03 -19.41
N ASP A 126 14.27 -47.84 -18.43
CA ASP A 126 14.28 -49.32 -18.55
C ASP A 126 13.08 -49.87 -19.32
N LEU A 127 11.89 -49.30 -19.11
CA LEU A 127 10.62 -49.90 -19.57
C LEU A 127 9.82 -48.98 -20.51
N GLY A 128 10.28 -47.75 -20.74
CA GLY A 128 9.54 -46.70 -21.46
C GLY A 128 8.31 -46.19 -20.70
N GLU A 129 7.53 -45.34 -21.33
CA GLU A 129 6.31 -44.75 -20.72
C GLU A 129 5.31 -45.82 -20.27
N GLY A 130 5.13 -46.90 -21.04
CA GLY A 130 4.24 -48.01 -20.70
C GLY A 130 4.63 -48.79 -19.44
N GLY A 131 5.83 -48.59 -18.91
CA GLY A 131 6.31 -49.17 -17.66
C GLY A 131 5.96 -48.35 -16.41
N LEU A 132 5.57 -47.10 -16.57
CA LEU A 132 5.14 -46.25 -15.47
C LEU A 132 3.70 -46.55 -15.08
N SER A 133 3.45 -46.68 -13.77
CA SER A 133 2.07 -46.70 -13.27
C SER A 133 1.44 -45.29 -13.33
N GLY A 134 0.13 -45.22 -13.50
CA GLY A 134 -0.58 -43.95 -13.50
C GLY A 134 -0.37 -43.15 -12.22
N LYS A 135 -0.10 -43.82 -11.09
CA LYS A 135 0.21 -43.18 -9.82
C LYS A 135 1.62 -42.55 -9.82
N GLU A 136 2.62 -43.29 -10.29
CA GLU A 136 4.00 -42.74 -10.36
C GLU A 136 4.07 -41.53 -11.26
N LEU A 137 3.37 -41.56 -12.41
CA LEU A 137 3.30 -40.41 -13.31
C LEU A 137 2.57 -39.21 -12.65
N HIS A 138 1.48 -39.45 -11.93
CA HIS A 138 0.73 -38.41 -11.20
C HIS A 138 1.58 -37.79 -10.09
N ASP A 139 2.21 -38.59 -9.23
CA ASP A 139 3.07 -38.12 -8.13
C ASP A 139 4.27 -37.31 -8.68
N ALA A 140 4.87 -37.75 -9.81
CA ALA A 140 5.95 -36.99 -10.46
C ALA A 140 5.44 -35.68 -11.07
N PHE A 141 4.24 -35.67 -11.66
CA PHE A 141 3.64 -34.45 -12.19
C PHE A 141 3.36 -33.40 -11.08
N GLU A 142 2.79 -33.83 -9.95
CA GLU A 142 2.58 -32.95 -8.79
C GLU A 142 3.89 -32.39 -8.26
N GLN A 143 4.94 -33.23 -8.16
CA GLN A 143 6.25 -32.75 -7.73
C GLN A 143 6.80 -31.73 -8.70
N CYS A 144 6.69 -31.92 -10.01
CA CYS A 144 7.06 -30.97 -11.04
C CYS A 144 6.37 -29.63 -10.88
N LEU A 145 5.05 -29.63 -10.63
CA LEU A 145 4.27 -28.41 -10.41
C LEU A 145 4.71 -27.69 -9.16
N ARG A 146 4.85 -28.41 -8.04
CA ARG A 146 5.22 -27.87 -6.73
C ARG A 146 6.61 -27.25 -6.72
N GLU A 147 7.58 -27.88 -7.38
CA GLU A 147 8.95 -27.40 -7.48
C GLU A 147 9.12 -26.34 -8.58
N GLY A 148 8.11 -26.16 -9.42
CA GLY A 148 8.10 -25.18 -10.51
C GLY A 148 8.90 -25.58 -11.74
N HIS A 149 9.20 -26.87 -11.89
CA HIS A 149 9.84 -27.45 -13.07
C HIS A 149 8.87 -27.62 -14.24
N LEU A 150 7.56 -27.55 -13.99
CA LEU A 150 6.52 -27.51 -15.00
C LEU A 150 5.55 -26.36 -14.73
N VAL A 151 5.27 -25.58 -15.76
CA VAL A 151 4.24 -24.56 -15.80
C VAL A 151 3.27 -24.94 -16.93
N PRO A 152 2.13 -25.58 -16.61
CA PRO A 152 1.14 -25.96 -17.61
C PRO A 152 0.64 -24.76 -18.40
N VAL A 153 0.59 -24.87 -19.72
CA VAL A 153 -0.06 -23.94 -20.61
C VAL A 153 -1.29 -24.60 -21.22
N LEU A 154 -2.43 -23.96 -21.09
CA LEU A 154 -3.71 -24.45 -21.59
C LEU A 154 -4.31 -23.45 -22.57
N PHE A 155 -4.78 -23.94 -23.69
CA PHE A 155 -5.42 -23.13 -24.72
C PHE A 155 -6.93 -23.29 -24.64
N CYS A 156 -7.66 -22.15 -24.65
CA CYS A 156 -9.11 -22.18 -24.64
C CYS A 156 -9.73 -20.94 -25.31
N SER A 157 -11.03 -21.03 -25.58
CA SER A 157 -11.89 -19.88 -25.81
C SER A 157 -13.07 -19.95 -24.86
N ALA A 158 -13.10 -19.05 -23.89
CA ALA A 158 -14.21 -18.93 -22.95
C ALA A 158 -15.53 -18.53 -23.64
N ARG A 159 -15.45 -17.89 -24.81
CA ARG A 159 -16.62 -17.48 -25.58
C ARG A 159 -17.31 -18.64 -26.29
N SER A 160 -16.54 -19.49 -26.97
CA SER A 160 -17.07 -20.65 -27.69
C SER A 160 -17.19 -21.91 -26.80
N GLY A 161 -16.50 -21.92 -25.65
CA GLY A 161 -16.40 -23.09 -24.78
C GLY A 161 -15.29 -24.07 -25.18
N THR A 162 -14.57 -23.80 -26.27
CA THR A 162 -13.46 -24.62 -26.74
C THR A 162 -12.34 -24.70 -25.70
N GLY A 163 -11.87 -25.87 -25.33
CA GLY A 163 -10.78 -26.09 -24.37
C GLY A 163 -11.17 -25.87 -22.90
N VAL A 164 -12.38 -25.40 -22.60
CA VAL A 164 -12.81 -25.15 -21.21
C VAL A 164 -13.00 -26.43 -20.42
N ARG A 165 -13.51 -27.49 -21.07
CA ARG A 165 -13.67 -28.78 -20.42
C ARG A 165 -12.30 -29.41 -20.08
N GLU A 166 -11.37 -29.36 -21.00
CA GLU A 166 -9.99 -29.83 -20.81
C GLU A 166 -9.29 -29.08 -19.68
N LEU A 167 -9.49 -27.75 -19.59
CA LEU A 167 -9.01 -26.95 -18.47
C LEU A 167 -9.58 -27.39 -17.13
N LEU A 168 -10.88 -27.70 -17.06
CA LEU A 168 -11.53 -28.16 -15.82
C LEU A 168 -11.05 -29.58 -15.47
N ASP A 169 -10.88 -30.46 -16.46
CA ASP A 169 -10.35 -31.81 -16.25
C ASP A 169 -8.90 -31.77 -15.72
N VAL A 170 -8.07 -30.87 -16.22
CA VAL A 170 -6.71 -30.63 -15.70
C VAL A 170 -6.76 -30.07 -14.27
N ALA A 171 -7.63 -29.11 -13.99
CA ALA A 171 -7.76 -28.55 -12.65
C ALA A 171 -8.20 -29.61 -11.61
N GLU A 172 -9.11 -30.53 -11.99
CA GLU A 172 -9.59 -31.60 -11.11
C GLU A 172 -8.54 -32.69 -10.87
N LYS A 173 -7.77 -33.05 -11.91
CA LYS A 173 -6.91 -34.23 -11.89
C LYS A 173 -5.45 -33.96 -11.57
N LEU A 174 -4.95 -32.76 -11.86
CA LEU A 174 -3.52 -32.45 -11.85
C LEU A 174 -3.14 -31.27 -10.95
N PHE A 175 -4.06 -30.38 -10.56
CA PHE A 175 -3.69 -29.31 -9.65
C PHE A 175 -3.68 -29.82 -8.21
N PRO A 176 -2.61 -29.54 -7.44
CA PRO A 176 -2.43 -30.10 -6.12
C PRO A 176 -3.50 -29.57 -5.14
N HIS A 177 -4.01 -30.45 -4.32
CA HIS A 177 -4.85 -30.08 -3.18
C HIS A 177 -3.99 -29.64 -1.96
N PRO A 178 -4.58 -29.09 -0.87
CA PRO A 178 -3.82 -28.57 0.27
C PRO A 178 -2.81 -29.50 0.92
N GLY A 179 -2.99 -30.82 0.80
CA GLY A 179 -2.06 -31.82 1.33
C GLY A 179 -0.89 -32.17 0.40
N GLU A 180 -0.94 -31.74 -0.85
CA GLU A 180 0.05 -32.02 -1.91
C GLU A 180 0.86 -30.79 -2.28
N ALA A 181 0.28 -29.59 -2.09
CA ALA A 181 0.92 -28.33 -2.42
C ALA A 181 2.06 -27.96 -1.45
N ASN A 182 2.83 -26.96 -1.84
CA ASN A 182 3.81 -26.38 -0.93
C ASN A 182 3.10 -25.79 0.31
N PRO A 183 3.64 -26.03 1.52
CA PRO A 183 3.04 -25.49 2.74
C PRO A 183 3.07 -23.95 2.71
N PRO A 184 2.04 -23.31 3.29
CA PRO A 184 2.02 -21.84 3.42
C PRO A 184 3.18 -21.38 4.30
N GLN A 185 3.73 -20.22 3.95
CA GLN A 185 4.88 -19.65 4.65
C GLN A 185 4.44 -18.91 5.92
N PHE A 186 4.12 -19.66 6.99
CA PHE A 186 3.88 -19.09 8.31
C PHE A 186 5.21 -18.87 9.05
N LEU A 187 5.24 -17.80 9.82
CA LEU A 187 6.37 -17.39 10.65
C LEU A 187 5.90 -17.20 12.10
N LYS A 188 6.73 -17.54 13.08
CA LYS A 188 6.46 -17.30 14.50
C LYS A 188 7.50 -16.34 15.07
N GLY A 189 7.07 -15.25 15.64
CA GLY A 189 7.93 -14.20 16.17
C GLY A 189 7.82 -12.90 15.40
N SER A 190 8.82 -12.03 15.45
CA SER A 190 8.84 -10.73 14.79
C SER A 190 10.19 -10.39 14.18
N GLY A 191 10.19 -9.67 13.05
CA GLY A 191 11.39 -9.23 12.33
C GLY A 191 12.21 -10.37 11.76
N ASP A 192 13.52 -10.12 11.56
CA ASP A 192 14.47 -11.07 10.94
C ASP A 192 14.74 -12.33 11.79
N ALA A 193 14.25 -12.37 13.04
CA ALA A 193 14.39 -13.51 13.96
C ALA A 193 13.15 -14.39 14.03
N ALA A 194 12.20 -14.23 13.11
CA ALA A 194 11.00 -15.07 13.06
C ALA A 194 11.33 -16.46 12.51
N ASP A 195 10.89 -17.49 13.23
CA ASP A 195 11.10 -18.89 12.85
C ASP A 195 10.01 -19.38 11.91
N PRO A 196 10.34 -20.16 10.84
CA PRO A 196 9.34 -20.77 9.98
C PRO A 196 8.47 -21.78 10.74
N VAL A 197 7.16 -21.72 10.51
CA VAL A 197 6.18 -22.67 11.05
C VAL A 197 5.52 -23.41 9.91
N GLU A 198 5.53 -24.73 9.98
CA GLU A 198 4.85 -25.60 9.02
C GLU A 198 3.41 -25.87 9.49
N ALA A 199 2.43 -25.18 8.88
CA ALA A 199 1.02 -25.52 9.07
C ALA A 199 0.68 -26.78 8.24
N ARG A 200 0.26 -27.85 8.93
CA ARG A 200 -0.09 -29.12 8.28
C ARG A 200 -1.61 -29.25 8.16
N PRO A 201 -2.12 -29.73 7.04
CA PRO A 201 -3.56 -29.85 6.82
C PRO A 201 -4.19 -31.01 7.63
N ASP A 202 -3.94 -31.04 8.95
CA ASP A 202 -4.54 -32.01 9.89
C ASP A 202 -5.79 -31.40 10.53
N PRO A 203 -6.99 -31.95 10.29
CA PRO A 203 -8.24 -31.45 10.90
C PRO A 203 -8.32 -31.59 12.42
N LYS A 204 -7.42 -32.37 13.05
CA LYS A 204 -7.41 -32.63 14.49
C LYS A 204 -6.42 -31.77 15.26
N ALA A 205 -5.54 -31.09 14.57
CA ALA A 205 -4.57 -30.17 15.18
C ALA A 205 -5.24 -28.86 15.65
N HIS A 206 -4.49 -28.01 16.31
CA HIS A 206 -4.94 -26.65 16.65
C HIS A 206 -5.26 -25.87 15.37
N VAL A 207 -6.23 -24.95 15.47
CA VAL A 207 -6.63 -24.13 14.33
C VAL A 207 -5.55 -23.14 13.99
N ILE A 208 -5.20 -23.08 12.71
CA ILE A 208 -4.46 -21.99 12.07
C ILE A 208 -5.21 -21.61 10.81
N ALA A 209 -5.72 -20.38 10.77
CA ALA A 209 -6.41 -19.83 9.61
C ALA A 209 -6.00 -18.37 9.40
N ASP A 210 -5.95 -17.91 8.16
CA ASP A 210 -5.55 -16.56 7.78
C ASP A 210 -6.72 -15.81 7.15
N VAL A 211 -6.93 -14.56 7.60
CA VAL A 211 -7.97 -13.65 7.11
C VAL A 211 -7.43 -12.86 5.92
N PHE A 212 -7.63 -13.37 4.72
CA PHE A 212 -7.14 -12.74 3.50
C PHE A 212 -8.07 -11.69 2.89
N LYS A 213 -9.28 -11.51 3.47
CA LYS A 213 -10.24 -10.50 2.99
C LYS A 213 -11.21 -10.08 4.09
N VAL A 214 -11.42 -8.78 4.20
CA VAL A 214 -12.47 -8.18 5.05
C VAL A 214 -13.50 -7.51 4.16
N VAL A 215 -14.78 -7.65 4.53
CA VAL A 215 -15.91 -7.01 3.83
C VAL A 215 -16.87 -6.43 4.87
N ASN A 216 -17.25 -5.18 4.71
CA ASN A 216 -18.30 -4.57 5.53
C ASN A 216 -19.66 -4.72 4.82
N ASP A 217 -20.38 -5.79 5.11
CA ASP A 217 -21.68 -6.08 4.54
C ASP A 217 -22.77 -5.26 5.24
N PRO A 218 -23.71 -4.62 4.51
CA PRO A 218 -24.76 -3.79 5.12
C PRO A 218 -25.74 -4.56 6.02
N PHE A 219 -25.90 -5.88 5.81
CA PHE A 219 -26.88 -6.72 6.53
C PHE A 219 -26.23 -7.55 7.63
N VAL A 220 -25.08 -8.11 7.36
CA VAL A 220 -24.40 -9.06 8.26
C VAL A 220 -23.34 -8.35 9.11
N GLY A 221 -22.93 -7.15 8.73
CA GLY A 221 -21.86 -6.41 9.38
C GLY A 221 -20.48 -6.78 8.86
N LYS A 222 -19.45 -6.64 9.70
CA LYS A 222 -18.08 -6.98 9.33
C LYS A 222 -17.93 -8.49 9.15
N LEU A 223 -17.48 -8.89 7.96
CA LEU A 223 -17.18 -10.27 7.57
C LEU A 223 -15.66 -10.41 7.38
N GLY A 224 -15.05 -11.31 8.13
CA GLY A 224 -13.68 -11.77 7.87
C GLY A 224 -13.72 -13.07 7.08
N VAL A 225 -13.20 -13.05 5.85
CA VAL A 225 -13.06 -14.24 4.99
C VAL A 225 -11.67 -14.81 5.20
N PHE A 226 -11.61 -16.06 5.60
CA PHE A 226 -10.36 -16.72 5.96
C PHE A 226 -10.23 -18.08 5.29
N ARG A 227 -8.97 -18.51 5.11
CA ARG A 227 -8.57 -19.85 4.70
C ARG A 227 -8.16 -20.65 5.92
N VAL A 228 -8.67 -21.86 6.07
CA VAL A 228 -8.22 -22.81 7.09
C VAL A 228 -7.01 -23.59 6.55
N TYR A 229 -5.90 -23.53 7.26
CA TYR A 229 -4.68 -24.28 6.92
C TYR A 229 -4.49 -25.50 7.80
N GLN A 230 -4.91 -25.41 9.06
CA GLN A 230 -4.78 -26.46 10.05
C GLN A 230 -5.98 -26.44 11.00
N GLY A 231 -6.33 -27.59 11.57
CA GLY A 231 -7.43 -27.71 12.52
C GLY A 231 -8.82 -27.67 11.88
N THR A 232 -9.85 -27.57 12.70
CA THR A 232 -11.25 -27.49 12.24
C THR A 232 -11.99 -26.38 12.97
N VAL A 233 -12.50 -25.43 12.22
CA VAL A 233 -13.36 -24.35 12.75
C VAL A 233 -14.80 -24.83 12.71
N ARG A 234 -15.50 -24.77 13.85
CA ARG A 234 -16.92 -25.11 13.99
C ARG A 234 -17.69 -23.95 14.59
N LYS A 235 -19.00 -24.01 14.47
CA LYS A 235 -19.88 -23.16 15.30
C LYS A 235 -19.54 -23.39 16.78
N ASP A 236 -19.52 -22.33 17.56
CA ASP A 236 -19.13 -22.29 18.97
C ASP A 236 -17.63 -22.47 19.27
N THR A 237 -16.77 -22.69 18.29
CA THR A 237 -15.31 -22.65 18.49
C THR A 237 -14.90 -21.29 19.04
N GLN A 238 -13.98 -21.28 20.01
CA GLN A 238 -13.36 -20.06 20.51
C GLN A 238 -12.05 -19.83 19.77
N LEU A 239 -11.93 -18.69 19.11
CA LEU A 239 -10.75 -18.32 18.34
C LEU A 239 -10.16 -17.00 18.86
N PHE A 240 -8.86 -16.95 18.93
CA PHE A 240 -8.09 -15.72 19.12
C PHE A 240 -7.83 -15.07 17.76
N VAL A 241 -7.65 -13.76 17.78
CA VAL A 241 -7.17 -12.97 16.64
C VAL A 241 -5.76 -12.53 16.97
N ASP A 242 -4.76 -13.01 16.24
CA ASP A 242 -3.34 -12.78 16.50
C ASP A 242 -2.96 -13.03 17.98
N ASP A 243 -2.28 -12.10 18.63
CA ASP A 243 -1.88 -12.17 20.05
C ASP A 243 -3.01 -11.70 21.00
N GLY A 244 -4.25 -11.72 20.57
CA GLY A 244 -5.40 -11.26 21.34
C GLY A 244 -5.61 -12.07 22.62
N ARG A 245 -5.77 -11.39 23.76
CA ARG A 245 -5.95 -12.06 25.06
C ARG A 245 -7.34 -12.65 25.27
N LYS A 246 -8.32 -12.23 24.45
CA LYS A 246 -9.70 -12.66 24.60
C LYS A 246 -10.15 -13.34 23.32
N PRO A 247 -10.57 -14.61 23.39
CA PRO A 247 -11.11 -15.28 22.23
C PRO A 247 -12.51 -14.75 21.91
N PHE A 248 -12.87 -14.74 20.65
CA PHE A 248 -14.25 -14.60 20.22
C PHE A 248 -14.86 -15.98 19.97
N LYS A 249 -16.17 -16.06 20.12
CA LYS A 249 -16.93 -17.27 19.85
C LYS A 249 -17.51 -17.22 18.44
N VAL A 250 -17.24 -18.24 17.61
CA VAL A 250 -17.81 -18.37 16.27
C VAL A 250 -19.33 -18.55 16.38
N GLY A 251 -20.10 -17.48 16.15
CA GLY A 251 -21.56 -17.53 16.19
C GLY A 251 -22.18 -18.07 14.90
N HIS A 252 -21.68 -17.60 13.77
CA HIS A 252 -22.08 -18.01 12.43
C HIS A 252 -20.85 -18.25 11.57
N LEU A 253 -20.83 -19.37 10.87
CA LEU A 253 -19.79 -19.76 9.91
C LEU A 253 -20.43 -19.86 8.54
N PHE A 254 -19.90 -19.14 7.56
CA PHE A 254 -20.46 -19.08 6.22
C PHE A 254 -19.48 -19.58 5.15
N LYS A 255 -20.04 -20.22 4.14
CA LYS A 255 -19.40 -20.38 2.82
C LYS A 255 -19.97 -19.34 1.89
N LEU A 256 -19.10 -18.57 1.21
CA LEU A 256 -19.53 -17.49 0.33
C LEU A 256 -19.72 -18.02 -1.09
N ARG A 257 -20.85 -17.68 -1.70
CA ARG A 257 -21.16 -17.99 -3.11
C ARG A 257 -21.66 -16.71 -3.80
N GLY A 258 -20.75 -15.94 -4.37
CA GLY A 258 -21.08 -14.62 -4.90
C GLY A 258 -21.60 -13.70 -3.79
N LYS A 259 -22.89 -13.31 -3.85
CA LYS A 259 -23.56 -12.50 -2.82
C LYS A 259 -24.24 -13.34 -1.74
N ASP A 260 -24.35 -14.65 -1.93
CA ASP A 260 -25.05 -15.53 -1.01
C ASP A 260 -24.12 -16.00 0.11
N HIS A 261 -24.63 -15.98 1.32
CA HIS A 261 -23.97 -16.46 2.54
C HIS A 261 -24.64 -17.78 2.94
N VAL A 262 -24.00 -18.91 2.69
CA VAL A 262 -24.51 -20.23 3.04
C VAL A 262 -23.92 -20.64 4.38
N GLU A 263 -24.76 -20.80 5.42
CA GLU A 263 -24.31 -21.27 6.73
C GLU A 263 -23.83 -22.72 6.65
N ILE A 264 -22.68 -22.99 7.27
CA ILE A 264 -22.05 -24.31 7.33
C ILE A 264 -21.72 -24.67 8.78
N ASP A 265 -21.67 -25.97 9.10
CA ASP A 265 -21.40 -26.45 10.45
C ASP A 265 -19.91 -26.43 10.80
N GLN A 266 -19.05 -26.64 9.81
CA GLN A 266 -17.61 -26.69 9.99
C GLN A 266 -16.85 -26.26 8.73
N ALA A 267 -15.62 -25.80 8.93
CA ALA A 267 -14.60 -25.59 7.89
C ALA A 267 -13.33 -26.34 8.29
N ILE A 268 -12.78 -27.11 7.35
CA ILE A 268 -11.61 -27.98 7.51
C ILE A 268 -10.42 -27.39 6.71
N PRO A 269 -9.18 -27.91 6.89
CA PRO A 269 -8.04 -27.47 6.10
C PRO A 269 -8.32 -27.51 4.60
N GLY A 270 -8.05 -26.37 3.95
CA GLY A 270 -8.38 -26.15 2.55
C GLY A 270 -9.68 -25.38 2.30
N ASP A 271 -10.60 -25.32 3.26
CA ASP A 271 -11.82 -24.53 3.11
C ASP A 271 -11.56 -23.02 3.23
N ILE A 272 -12.29 -22.26 2.41
CA ILE A 272 -12.46 -20.82 2.55
C ILE A 272 -13.84 -20.58 3.18
N ALA A 273 -13.83 -19.96 4.34
CA ALA A 273 -15.04 -19.66 5.11
C ALA A 273 -15.04 -18.20 5.57
N ALA A 274 -16.16 -17.76 6.15
CA ALA A 274 -16.27 -16.42 6.71
C ALA A 274 -16.96 -16.45 8.07
N VAL A 275 -16.52 -15.55 8.97
CA VAL A 275 -17.19 -15.25 10.24
C VAL A 275 -17.67 -13.81 10.22
N ALA A 276 -18.78 -13.57 10.94
CA ALA A 276 -19.42 -12.25 10.99
C ALA A 276 -19.41 -11.66 12.40
N LYS A 277 -19.49 -10.32 12.45
CA LYS A 277 -19.67 -9.54 13.69
C LYS A 277 -18.52 -9.68 14.69
N VAL A 278 -17.30 -9.80 14.20
CA VAL A 278 -16.08 -9.78 15.00
C VAL A 278 -15.31 -8.50 14.67
N GLU A 279 -15.33 -7.53 15.57
CA GLU A 279 -14.79 -6.17 15.33
C GLU A 279 -13.26 -6.16 15.20
N ASP A 280 -12.57 -7.03 15.95
CA ASP A 280 -11.10 -7.09 15.98
C ASP A 280 -10.49 -7.73 14.71
N LEU A 281 -11.32 -8.33 13.83
CA LEU A 281 -10.83 -8.89 12.57
C LEU A 281 -10.27 -7.82 11.65
N HIS A 282 -9.13 -8.09 11.07
CA HIS A 282 -8.49 -7.25 10.06
C HIS A 282 -7.86 -8.13 8.98
N PHE A 283 -7.44 -7.50 7.90
CA PHE A 283 -6.70 -8.17 6.84
C PHE A 283 -5.38 -8.73 7.38
N ASP A 284 -4.99 -9.94 6.95
CA ASP A 284 -3.78 -10.65 7.38
C ASP A 284 -3.77 -11.07 8.87
N ALA A 285 -4.96 -11.10 9.51
CA ALA A 285 -5.09 -11.61 10.87
C ALA A 285 -5.06 -13.13 10.90
N VAL A 286 -4.30 -13.72 11.81
CA VAL A 286 -4.27 -15.17 12.04
C VAL A 286 -5.27 -15.54 13.13
N LEU A 287 -6.14 -16.50 12.81
CA LEU A 287 -7.12 -17.08 13.73
C LEU A 287 -6.59 -18.40 14.26
N HIS A 288 -6.56 -18.56 15.58
CA HIS A 288 -6.12 -19.80 16.23
C HIS A 288 -6.91 -20.09 17.52
N ASP A 289 -6.88 -21.32 18.01
CA ASP A 289 -7.61 -21.78 19.19
C ASP A 289 -6.72 -22.14 20.39
N SER A 290 -5.40 -21.90 20.29
CA SER A 290 -4.43 -22.20 21.33
C SER A 290 -3.38 -21.07 21.46
N HIS A 291 -2.99 -20.75 22.70
CA HIS A 291 -1.86 -19.83 22.96
C HIS A 291 -0.49 -20.41 22.54
N ASP A 292 -0.42 -21.71 22.22
CA ASP A 292 0.78 -22.28 21.62
C ASP A 292 1.02 -21.71 20.21
N GLU A 293 -0.01 -21.17 19.57
CA GLU A 293 0.02 -20.55 18.25
C GLU A 293 0.11 -19.01 18.28
N ASP A 294 0.34 -18.42 19.47
CA ASP A 294 0.57 -16.97 19.58
C ASP A 294 1.79 -16.54 18.76
N ARG A 295 1.73 -15.33 18.20
CA ARG A 295 2.75 -14.71 17.33
C ARG A 295 3.01 -15.43 16.01
N ILE A 296 2.08 -16.27 15.56
CA ILE A 296 2.11 -16.82 14.20
C ILE A 296 1.50 -15.78 13.27
N HIS A 297 2.17 -15.53 12.16
CA HIS A 297 1.68 -14.68 11.07
C HIS A 297 2.06 -15.28 9.73
N LEU A 298 1.31 -14.99 8.68
CA LEU A 298 1.68 -15.36 7.32
C LEU A 298 2.82 -14.44 6.85
N ALA A 299 3.74 -14.97 6.03
CA ALA A 299 4.77 -14.13 5.40
C ALA A 299 4.09 -12.96 4.66
N PRO A 300 4.49 -11.70 4.92
CA PRO A 300 3.76 -10.52 4.47
C PRO A 300 3.62 -10.48 2.95
N LEU A 301 2.50 -9.94 2.51
CA LEU A 301 2.25 -9.63 1.11
C LEU A 301 2.85 -8.28 0.77
N ASP A 302 3.63 -8.21 -0.30
CA ASP A 302 4.20 -6.95 -0.79
C ASP A 302 3.16 -6.17 -1.61
N PHE A 303 2.32 -5.42 -0.92
CA PHE A 303 1.35 -4.54 -1.55
C PHE A 303 2.03 -3.29 -2.11
N PRO A 304 1.59 -2.82 -3.29
CA PRO A 304 2.09 -1.56 -3.82
C PRO A 304 1.72 -0.39 -2.90
N LYS A 305 2.69 0.46 -2.59
CA LYS A 305 2.48 1.65 -1.77
C LYS A 305 1.53 2.64 -2.47
N PRO A 306 0.62 3.29 -1.73
CA PRO A 306 -0.25 4.32 -2.27
C PRO A 306 0.56 5.53 -2.76
N MET A 307 0.36 5.92 -4.02
CA MET A 307 1.10 7.03 -4.64
C MET A 307 0.23 8.24 -5.00
N PHE A 308 -1.08 8.18 -4.80
CA PHE A 308 -2.00 9.26 -5.13
C PHE A 308 -2.81 9.66 -3.90
N GLY A 309 -2.86 10.95 -3.59
CA GLY A 309 -3.53 11.48 -2.40
C GLY A 309 -4.57 12.55 -2.73
N LEU A 310 -5.67 12.56 -1.98
CA LEU A 310 -6.70 13.59 -2.00
C LEU A 310 -7.07 13.99 -0.57
N ALA A 311 -7.14 15.28 -0.31
CA ALA A 311 -7.78 15.81 0.89
C ALA A 311 -9.31 15.78 0.69
N VAL A 312 -10.03 15.31 1.69
CA VAL A 312 -11.48 15.14 1.64
C VAL A 312 -12.17 15.79 2.83
N ASP A 313 -13.26 16.49 2.53
CA ASP A 313 -14.15 17.10 3.51
C ASP A 313 -15.59 16.65 3.25
N ALA A 314 -16.40 16.49 4.28
CA ALA A 314 -17.83 16.21 4.11
C ALA A 314 -18.51 17.33 3.29
N ALA A 315 -19.30 16.95 2.30
CA ALA A 315 -20.02 17.93 1.48
C ALA A 315 -21.03 18.74 2.32
N SER A 316 -21.62 18.13 3.33
CA SER A 316 -22.62 18.72 4.22
C SER A 316 -22.09 18.83 5.65
N LYS A 317 -22.34 19.94 6.32
CA LYS A 317 -22.00 20.14 7.75
C LYS A 317 -22.70 19.10 8.65
N GLY A 318 -21.99 18.62 9.66
CA GLY A 318 -22.48 17.64 10.63
C GLY A 318 -22.36 16.18 10.15
N GLN A 319 -21.74 15.92 9.00
CA GLN A 319 -21.47 14.56 8.53
C GLN A 319 -20.01 14.11 8.74
N GLU A 320 -19.20 14.90 9.45
CA GLU A 320 -17.78 14.64 9.65
C GLU A 320 -17.55 13.29 10.38
N GLN A 321 -18.32 13.01 11.42
CA GLN A 321 -18.24 11.74 12.15
C GLN A 321 -18.64 10.55 11.26
N LYS A 322 -19.70 10.71 10.46
CA LYS A 322 -20.15 9.67 9.52
C LYS A 322 -19.11 9.42 8.44
N LEU A 323 -18.48 10.48 7.94
CA LEU A 323 -17.37 10.40 6.97
C LEU A 323 -16.20 9.61 7.56
N ALA A 324 -15.72 9.98 8.75
CA ALA A 324 -14.60 9.31 9.40
C ALA A 324 -14.87 7.80 9.60
N THR A 325 -16.07 7.44 10.10
CA THR A 325 -16.47 6.04 10.28
C THR A 325 -16.52 5.27 8.94
N ALA A 326 -17.06 5.89 7.90
CA ALA A 326 -17.19 5.25 6.59
C ALA A 326 -15.83 5.08 5.89
N LEU A 327 -14.94 6.08 5.99
CA LEU A 327 -13.56 5.98 5.48
C LEU A 327 -12.78 4.88 6.18
N HIS A 328 -12.93 4.76 7.50
CA HIS A 328 -12.28 3.69 8.27
C HIS A 328 -12.73 2.30 7.79
N LYS A 329 -14.04 2.10 7.61
CA LYS A 329 -14.58 0.84 7.08
C LYS A 329 -14.04 0.49 5.69
N LEU A 330 -13.88 1.49 4.81
CA LEU A 330 -13.29 1.27 3.50
C LEU A 330 -11.80 0.92 3.58
N ALA A 331 -11.05 1.52 4.53
CA ALA A 331 -9.64 1.20 4.75
C ALA A 331 -9.44 -0.21 5.32
N GLU A 332 -10.40 -0.73 6.10
CA GLU A 332 -10.37 -2.13 6.55
C GLU A 332 -10.54 -3.14 5.39
N GLU A 333 -11.27 -2.75 4.33
CA GLU A 333 -11.51 -3.62 3.16
C GLU A 333 -10.37 -3.66 2.16
N ASP A 334 -9.52 -2.62 2.14
CA ASP A 334 -8.49 -2.44 1.10
C ASP A 334 -7.16 -1.99 1.71
N PRO A 335 -6.17 -2.88 1.82
CA PRO A 335 -4.86 -2.55 2.39
C PRO A 335 -4.05 -1.52 1.60
N CYS A 336 -4.47 -1.18 0.37
CA CYS A 336 -3.87 -0.12 -0.44
C CYS A 336 -4.61 1.22 -0.33
N PHE A 337 -5.67 1.30 0.48
CA PHE A 337 -6.41 2.51 0.75
C PHE A 337 -6.14 3.01 2.16
N HIS A 338 -5.42 4.12 2.28
CA HIS A 338 -5.02 4.68 3.56
C HIS A 338 -5.81 5.96 3.84
N VAL A 339 -6.11 6.17 5.12
CA VAL A 339 -6.78 7.38 5.62
C VAL A 339 -5.92 7.98 6.72
N GLU A 340 -5.46 9.20 6.52
CA GLU A 340 -4.56 9.89 7.44
C GLU A 340 -5.16 11.25 7.83
N HIS A 341 -4.94 11.67 9.07
CA HIS A 341 -5.23 13.02 9.50
C HIS A 341 -3.95 13.83 9.59
N GLU A 342 -3.74 14.71 8.60
CA GLU A 342 -2.61 15.62 8.56
C GLU A 342 -2.82 16.76 9.55
N SER A 343 -2.25 16.64 10.73
CA SER A 343 -2.44 17.61 11.82
C SER A 343 -1.92 19.01 11.47
N GLU A 344 -0.90 19.13 10.63
CA GLU A 344 -0.29 20.39 10.24
C GLU A 344 -1.20 21.24 9.36
N THR A 345 -1.88 20.60 8.42
CA THR A 345 -2.83 21.25 7.51
C THR A 345 -4.26 21.14 7.99
N ASN A 346 -4.50 20.35 9.05
CA ASN A 346 -5.81 19.98 9.57
C ASN A 346 -6.72 19.45 8.45
N GLU A 347 -6.22 18.45 7.73
CA GLU A 347 -6.90 17.80 6.61
C GLU A 347 -7.03 16.30 6.83
N THR A 348 -8.15 15.73 6.41
CA THR A 348 -8.25 14.29 6.22
C THR A 348 -7.80 13.96 4.81
N VAL A 349 -6.70 13.22 4.68
CA VAL A 349 -6.12 12.82 3.41
C VAL A 349 -6.36 11.33 3.19
N ILE A 350 -6.93 11.00 2.03
CA ILE A 350 -7.05 9.62 1.55
C ILE A 350 -5.96 9.35 0.53
N ARG A 351 -5.30 8.20 0.63
CA ARG A 351 -4.25 7.78 -0.31
C ARG A 351 -4.61 6.46 -0.97
N GLY A 352 -4.23 6.30 -2.22
CA GLY A 352 -4.50 5.09 -3.00
C GLY A 352 -3.53 4.91 -4.17
N LEU A 353 -3.64 3.80 -4.87
CA LEU A 353 -2.74 3.41 -5.97
C LEU A 353 -2.85 4.32 -7.22
N SER A 354 -3.97 5.03 -7.37
CA SER A 354 -4.21 5.89 -8.53
C SER A 354 -5.43 6.78 -8.33
N ASP A 355 -5.60 7.78 -9.19
CA ASP A 355 -6.81 8.58 -9.28
C ASP A 355 -8.06 7.70 -9.48
N LEU A 356 -8.00 6.72 -10.39
CA LEU A 356 -9.11 5.79 -10.60
C LEU A 356 -9.43 4.98 -9.32
N HIS A 357 -8.41 4.55 -8.58
CA HIS A 357 -8.62 3.83 -7.32
C HIS A 357 -9.39 4.71 -6.33
N LEU A 358 -8.92 5.94 -6.08
CA LEU A 358 -9.60 6.85 -5.15
C LEU A 358 -11.00 7.22 -5.63
N ARG A 359 -11.21 7.40 -6.94
CA ARG A 359 -12.54 7.66 -7.51
C ARG A 359 -13.52 6.53 -7.19
N VAL A 360 -13.11 5.27 -7.38
CA VAL A 360 -13.94 4.11 -7.03
C VAL A 360 -14.20 4.04 -5.53
N MET A 361 -13.21 4.38 -4.68
CA MET A 361 -13.43 4.42 -3.23
C MET A 361 -14.43 5.52 -2.83
N LEU A 362 -14.39 6.67 -3.48
CA LEU A 362 -15.37 7.75 -3.28
C LEU A 362 -16.77 7.37 -3.78
N ASP A 363 -16.88 6.66 -4.90
CA ASP A 363 -18.16 6.13 -5.38
C ASP A 363 -18.73 5.11 -4.39
N ARG A 364 -17.91 4.19 -3.87
CA ARG A 364 -18.32 3.24 -2.81
C ARG A 364 -18.76 3.97 -1.53
N LEU A 365 -18.06 5.04 -1.14
CA LEU A 365 -18.42 5.87 0.00
C LEU A 365 -19.82 6.46 -0.16
N LYS A 366 -20.13 6.98 -1.35
CA LYS A 366 -21.45 7.52 -1.70
C LYS A 366 -22.51 6.43 -1.77
N GLU A 367 -22.27 5.35 -2.50
CA GLU A 367 -23.26 4.31 -2.77
C GLU A 367 -23.59 3.45 -1.53
N ARG A 368 -22.56 3.05 -0.77
CA ARG A 368 -22.74 2.13 0.37
C ARG A 368 -23.01 2.85 1.70
N HIS A 369 -22.41 4.02 1.88
CA HIS A 369 -22.50 4.74 3.16
C HIS A 369 -23.35 6.02 3.08
N GLY A 370 -23.75 6.44 1.86
CA GLY A 370 -24.56 7.65 1.66
C GLY A 370 -23.85 8.91 2.15
N VAL A 371 -22.52 9.00 1.93
CA VAL A 371 -21.70 10.16 2.28
C VAL A 371 -21.10 10.75 1.02
N GLU A 372 -21.40 12.02 0.77
CA GLU A 372 -20.78 12.79 -0.30
C GLU A 372 -19.64 13.64 0.25
N VAL A 373 -18.56 13.73 -0.51
CA VAL A 373 -17.36 14.49 -0.14
C VAL A 373 -17.00 15.52 -1.20
N ARG A 374 -16.30 16.55 -0.76
CA ARG A 374 -15.54 17.45 -1.62
C ARG A 374 -14.08 17.03 -1.54
N SER A 375 -13.45 16.78 -2.68
CA SER A 375 -12.06 16.39 -2.75
C SER A 375 -11.22 17.48 -3.44
N ARG A 376 -9.97 17.60 -3.01
CA ARG A 376 -8.98 18.51 -3.57
C ARG A 376 -7.56 17.95 -3.37
N PRO A 377 -6.54 18.43 -4.08
CA PRO A 377 -5.16 18.10 -3.74
C PRO A 377 -4.85 18.47 -2.28
N PRO A 378 -4.08 17.64 -1.54
CA PRO A 378 -3.64 17.97 -0.19
C PRO A 378 -2.80 19.25 -0.18
N ARG A 379 -2.95 20.06 0.85
CA ARG A 379 -2.11 21.27 1.00
C ARG A 379 -0.68 20.87 1.37
N ILE A 380 0.26 21.65 0.88
CA ILE A 380 1.67 21.50 1.28
C ILE A 380 1.86 22.12 2.67
N ALA A 381 2.44 21.36 3.58
CA ALA A 381 2.74 21.81 4.93
C ALA A 381 4.00 22.69 4.93
N TYR A 382 3.89 23.92 4.42
CA TYR A 382 4.97 24.89 4.51
C TYR A 382 5.25 25.30 5.96
N ARG A 383 6.48 25.75 6.22
CA ARG A 383 6.92 26.29 7.51
C ARG A 383 7.57 27.65 7.31
N GLU A 384 7.71 28.42 8.39
CA GLU A 384 8.50 29.64 8.40
C GLU A 384 9.69 29.50 9.36
N THR A 385 10.75 30.25 9.08
CA THR A 385 11.91 30.37 9.95
C THR A 385 12.61 31.70 9.75
N ILE A 386 13.69 31.94 10.48
CA ILE A 386 14.53 33.14 10.35
C ILE A 386 15.93 32.75 9.85
N GLY A 387 16.53 33.62 9.05
CA GLY A 387 17.87 33.43 8.49
C GLY A 387 18.99 34.12 9.24
N SER A 388 18.71 35.07 10.15
CA SER A 388 19.69 35.82 10.90
C SER A 388 19.18 36.24 12.26
N ARG A 389 20.12 36.56 13.18
CA ARG A 389 19.80 37.17 14.46
C ARG A 389 19.27 38.62 14.26
N ALA A 390 18.24 38.99 14.99
CA ALA A 390 17.71 40.34 15.02
C ALA A 390 17.06 40.67 16.37
N GLU A 391 16.88 41.94 16.62
CA GLU A 391 16.25 42.45 17.84
C GLU A 391 14.92 43.10 17.52
N GLY A 392 13.94 42.90 18.39
CA GLY A 392 12.62 43.50 18.30
C GLY A 392 12.16 44.11 19.59
N HIS A 393 11.34 45.13 19.45
CA HIS A 393 10.81 45.90 20.56
C HIS A 393 9.37 46.29 20.32
N HIS A 394 8.56 46.23 21.38
CA HIS A 394 7.22 46.85 21.35
C HIS A 394 6.78 47.29 22.72
N ARG A 395 6.16 48.52 22.76
CA ARG A 395 5.48 49.08 23.92
C ARG A 395 3.97 49.04 23.68
N HIS A 396 3.28 48.19 24.41
CA HIS A 396 1.81 48.19 24.44
C HIS A 396 1.31 49.15 25.50
N LYS A 397 0.54 50.16 25.08
CA LYS A 397 -0.12 51.11 25.98
C LYS A 397 -1.53 51.37 25.47
N LYS A 398 -2.54 50.94 26.22
CA LYS A 398 -3.96 51.17 25.90
C LYS A 398 -4.65 51.81 27.11
N GLN A 399 -5.35 52.90 26.86
CA GLN A 399 -6.06 53.67 27.89
C GLN A 399 -7.45 54.00 27.35
N THR A 400 -8.43 53.12 27.60
CA THR A 400 -9.81 53.29 27.15
C THR A 400 -10.73 53.11 28.35
N GLY A 401 -11.19 54.22 28.96
CA GLY A 401 -12.34 54.27 29.89
C GLY A 401 -12.35 53.34 31.12
N GLY A 402 -11.24 52.71 31.48
CA GLY A 402 -11.09 51.72 32.57
C GLY A 402 -9.64 51.59 33.02
N ALA A 403 -9.30 50.51 33.73
CA ALA A 403 -7.93 50.21 34.15
C ALA A 403 -7.00 50.11 32.92
N GLY A 404 -5.90 50.87 32.90
CA GLY A 404 -4.94 50.92 31.81
C GLY A 404 -4.27 49.55 31.53
N GLN A 405 -3.70 49.40 30.34
CA GLN A 405 -2.88 48.27 29.96
C GLN A 405 -1.50 48.76 29.57
N PHE A 406 -0.46 48.28 30.25
CA PHE A 406 0.92 48.67 29.97
C PHE A 406 1.84 47.45 30.00
N GLY A 407 2.69 47.27 28.97
CA GLY A 407 3.76 46.30 28.92
C GLY A 407 4.75 46.68 27.82
N GLU A 408 6.04 46.63 28.12
CA GLU A 408 7.10 46.90 27.15
C GLU A 408 8.08 45.72 27.16
N VAL A 409 8.41 45.21 25.98
CA VAL A 409 9.25 44.00 25.80
C VAL A 409 10.33 44.29 24.77
N TYR A 410 11.57 43.98 25.14
CA TYR A 410 12.72 43.89 24.26
C TYR A 410 13.14 42.42 24.17
N LEU A 411 13.21 41.93 22.97
CA LEU A 411 13.65 40.54 22.73
C LEU A 411 14.57 40.46 21.52
N ARG A 412 15.33 39.39 21.44
CA ARG A 412 16.09 39.04 20.26
C ARG A 412 15.68 37.65 19.78
N VAL A 413 15.77 37.45 18.48
CA VAL A 413 15.55 36.15 17.84
C VAL A 413 16.85 35.65 17.25
N GLU A 414 17.09 34.35 17.38
CA GLU A 414 18.29 33.68 16.87
C GLU A 414 17.87 32.40 16.13
N PRO A 415 18.42 32.12 14.92
CA PRO A 415 18.12 30.88 14.22
C PRO A 415 18.71 29.69 14.97
N LEU A 416 17.92 28.60 15.06
CA LEU A 416 18.37 27.30 15.54
C LEU A 416 18.71 26.37 14.36
N PRO A 417 19.51 25.31 14.61
CA PRO A 417 19.67 24.23 13.63
C PRO A 417 18.33 23.61 13.24
N ARG A 418 18.22 23.14 11.99
CA ARG A 418 16.99 22.52 11.47
C ARG A 418 16.50 21.36 12.34
N GLY A 419 15.18 21.36 12.63
CA GLY A 419 14.52 20.35 13.46
C GLY A 419 14.64 20.56 14.96
N LYS A 420 15.23 21.66 15.42
CA LYS A 420 15.32 21.98 16.86
C LYS A 420 14.06 22.66 17.43
N GLY A 421 13.16 23.10 16.58
CA GLY A 421 11.85 23.62 16.98
C GLY A 421 11.94 25.02 17.60
N PHE A 422 11.56 25.16 18.87
CA PHE A 422 11.45 26.48 19.55
C PHE A 422 12.10 26.46 20.93
N GLU A 423 12.88 27.50 21.22
CA GLU A 423 13.46 27.76 22.53
C GLU A 423 13.09 29.14 23.03
N PHE A 424 12.65 29.27 24.29
CA PHE A 424 12.39 30.52 24.96
C PHE A 424 13.39 30.67 26.11
N VAL A 425 14.11 31.81 26.15
CA VAL A 425 15.16 32.08 27.13
C VAL A 425 14.87 33.40 27.81
N ASP A 426 14.93 33.40 29.13
CA ASP A 426 14.86 34.59 29.99
C ASP A 426 16.26 35.08 30.36
N GLU A 427 16.63 36.27 29.90
CA GLU A 427 17.86 36.99 30.28
C GLU A 427 17.55 38.34 30.95
N VAL A 428 16.32 38.58 31.43
CA VAL A 428 15.89 39.82 32.05
C VAL A 428 16.68 40.05 33.34
N LYS A 429 17.30 41.24 33.45
CA LYS A 429 18.07 41.64 34.64
C LYS A 429 17.35 42.74 35.39
N GLY A 430 17.52 42.76 36.73
CA GLY A 430 17.02 43.86 37.57
C GLY A 430 15.49 43.92 37.73
N GLY A 431 14.74 42.88 37.31
CA GLY A 431 13.27 42.83 37.49
C GLY A 431 12.50 43.83 36.64
N THR A 432 13.05 44.26 35.50
CA THR A 432 12.40 45.19 34.56
C THR A 432 11.07 44.63 34.02
N ILE A 433 11.00 43.31 33.83
CA ILE A 433 9.77 42.54 33.69
C ILE A 433 9.66 41.62 34.90
N PRO A 434 8.62 41.76 35.76
CA PRO A 434 8.38 40.79 36.83
C PRO A 434 8.20 39.35 36.27
N GLY A 435 8.82 38.35 36.92
CA GLY A 435 8.84 36.97 36.45
C GLY A 435 7.46 36.38 36.18
N GLN A 436 6.41 36.84 36.88
CA GLN A 436 5.02 36.44 36.63
C GLN A 436 4.49 36.80 35.24
N PHE A 437 5.10 37.75 34.51
CA PHE A 437 4.68 38.19 33.17
C PHE A 437 5.47 37.53 32.03
N LEU A 438 6.58 36.86 32.32
CA LEU A 438 7.36 36.15 31.29
C LEU A 438 6.56 35.05 30.58
N PRO A 439 5.72 34.21 31.26
CA PRO A 439 4.83 33.30 30.60
C PRO A 439 3.83 33.97 29.64
N ALA A 440 3.41 35.20 29.95
CA ALA A 440 2.53 35.98 29.07
C ALA A 440 3.27 36.45 27.80
N VAL A 441 4.53 36.87 27.92
CA VAL A 441 5.37 37.20 26.76
C VAL A 441 5.55 35.96 25.88
N GLU A 442 5.89 34.81 26.46
CA GLU A 442 6.03 33.54 25.74
C GLU A 442 4.74 33.15 25.02
N LYS A 443 3.59 33.28 25.68
CA LYS A 443 2.28 33.04 25.09
C LYS A 443 2.03 33.91 23.84
N GLY A 444 2.41 35.19 23.88
CA GLY A 444 2.33 36.09 22.74
C GLY A 444 3.24 35.67 21.58
N VAL A 445 4.46 35.21 21.88
CA VAL A 445 5.40 34.66 20.91
C VAL A 445 4.83 33.40 20.27
N ARG A 446 4.32 32.46 21.07
CA ARG A 446 3.74 31.21 20.60
C ARG A 446 2.53 31.41 19.67
N GLN A 447 1.74 32.44 19.86
CA GLN A 447 0.66 32.78 18.93
C GLN A 447 1.18 33.11 17.52
N VAL A 448 2.28 33.86 17.42
CA VAL A 448 2.91 34.15 16.12
C VAL A 448 3.58 32.92 15.53
N LEU A 449 4.25 32.09 16.37
CA LEU A 449 4.84 30.83 15.90
C LEU A 449 3.79 29.94 15.26
N GLN A 450 2.56 29.94 15.75
CA GLN A 450 1.46 29.14 15.18
C GLN A 450 0.83 29.77 13.93
N SER A 451 0.70 31.10 13.91
CA SER A 451 0.01 31.83 12.82
C SER A 451 0.92 32.26 11.67
N GLY A 452 2.24 32.18 11.87
CA GLY A 452 3.24 32.69 10.94
C GLY A 452 3.42 34.19 11.00
N ALA A 453 4.43 34.69 10.32
CA ALA A 453 4.81 36.11 10.30
C ALA A 453 5.08 36.66 8.88
N LEU A 454 5.30 35.77 7.88
CA LEU A 454 5.64 36.13 6.51
C LEU A 454 4.57 35.68 5.51
N ALA A 455 4.11 34.43 5.61
CA ALA A 455 3.17 33.81 4.66
C ALA A 455 2.05 33.01 5.37
N GLY A 456 1.97 33.13 6.72
CA GLY A 456 0.90 32.50 7.50
C GLY A 456 1.14 31.03 7.85
N TYR A 457 2.36 30.55 7.73
CA TYR A 457 2.72 29.19 8.07
C TYR A 457 3.37 29.10 9.46
N PRO A 458 3.20 28.00 10.19
CA PRO A 458 3.83 27.83 11.50
C PRO A 458 5.35 28.02 11.42
N MET A 459 5.92 28.72 12.41
CA MET A 459 7.35 28.96 12.48
C MET A 459 8.07 27.89 13.30
N GLN A 460 9.30 27.56 12.89
CA GLN A 460 10.17 26.61 13.59
C GLN A 460 11.64 27.04 13.56
N ASP A 461 12.45 26.40 14.38
CA ASP A 461 13.90 26.57 14.47
C ASP A 461 14.29 28.00 14.86
N VAL A 462 13.59 28.53 15.88
CA VAL A 462 13.76 29.88 16.40
C VAL A 462 13.99 29.87 17.91
N ARG A 463 15.09 30.50 18.36
CA ARG A 463 15.29 30.84 19.76
C ARG A 463 14.86 32.28 19.99
N VAL A 464 14.07 32.49 21.02
CA VAL A 464 13.64 33.83 21.47
C VAL A 464 14.22 34.10 22.85
N VAL A 465 14.96 35.18 22.95
CA VAL A 465 15.59 35.63 24.22
C VAL A 465 14.99 36.95 24.61
N VAL A 466 14.30 36.99 25.74
CA VAL A 466 13.80 38.24 26.34
C VAL A 466 14.89 38.76 27.26
N TYR A 467 15.36 40.01 27.03
CA TYR A 467 16.49 40.53 27.77
C TYR A 467 16.20 41.83 28.52
N ASP A 468 15.13 42.59 28.15
CA ASP A 468 14.75 43.85 28.85
C ASP A 468 13.26 44.16 28.65
N GLY A 469 12.74 45.09 29.41
CA GLY A 469 11.37 45.61 29.29
C GLY A 469 11.02 46.63 30.32
N LYS A 470 9.73 47.02 30.38
CA LYS A 470 9.19 47.88 31.43
C LYS A 470 7.81 47.44 31.86
N HIS A 471 7.56 47.56 33.14
CA HIS A 471 6.23 47.39 33.72
C HIS A 471 5.77 48.68 34.43
N HIS A 472 4.47 48.79 34.61
CA HIS A 472 3.85 49.85 35.39
C HIS A 472 3.17 49.22 36.62
N PRO A 473 3.42 49.74 37.85
CA PRO A 473 2.93 49.09 39.07
C PRO A 473 1.42 48.84 39.14
N VAL A 474 0.61 49.66 38.44
CA VAL A 474 -0.86 49.60 38.47
C VAL A 474 -1.45 49.06 37.16
N ASP A 475 -0.89 49.47 36.01
CA ASP A 475 -1.50 49.18 34.68
C ASP A 475 -0.93 47.95 33.99
N SER A 476 0.10 47.31 34.58
CA SER A 476 0.66 46.09 33.99
C SER A 476 -0.22 44.87 34.27
N LYS A 477 -0.66 44.23 33.19
CA LYS A 477 -1.49 43.01 33.18
C LYS A 477 -0.95 42.00 32.21
N GLU A 478 -1.29 40.73 32.42
CA GLU A 478 -0.90 39.64 31.56
C GLU A 478 -1.22 39.90 30.07
N VAL A 479 -2.44 40.38 29.76
CA VAL A 479 -2.88 40.74 28.40
C VAL A 479 -1.95 41.76 27.72
N ALA A 480 -1.43 42.76 28.47
CA ALA A 480 -0.52 43.73 27.91
C ALA A 480 0.83 43.14 27.51
N PHE A 481 1.34 42.16 28.28
CA PHE A 481 2.58 41.47 27.97
C PHE A 481 2.42 40.44 26.86
N VAL A 482 1.25 39.80 26.73
CA VAL A 482 0.92 38.95 25.55
C VAL A 482 0.98 39.80 24.28
N ALA A 483 0.32 40.97 24.27
CA ALA A 483 0.31 41.87 23.12
C ALA A 483 1.70 42.46 22.83
N ALA A 484 2.45 42.85 23.87
CA ALA A 484 3.80 43.39 23.72
C ALA A 484 4.78 42.34 23.19
N GLY A 485 4.73 41.09 23.72
CA GLY A 485 5.54 39.98 23.28
C GLY A 485 5.24 39.60 21.83
N LYS A 486 3.95 39.48 21.46
CA LYS A 486 3.50 39.23 20.10
C LYS A 486 4.08 40.25 19.10
N LYS A 487 3.90 41.54 19.36
CA LYS A 487 4.34 42.62 18.46
C LYS A 487 5.86 42.78 18.43
N ALA A 488 6.56 42.65 19.58
CA ALA A 488 8.02 42.65 19.62
C ALA A 488 8.64 41.49 18.83
N PHE A 489 8.04 40.31 18.91
CA PHE A 489 8.50 39.15 18.15
C PHE A 489 8.28 39.35 16.64
N LEU A 490 7.14 39.84 16.21
CA LEU A 490 6.88 40.21 14.81
C LEU A 490 7.91 41.22 14.27
N ASP A 491 8.22 42.27 15.05
CA ASP A 491 9.23 43.29 14.69
C ASP A 491 10.63 42.66 14.54
N ALA A 492 11.00 41.74 15.45
CA ALA A 492 12.28 41.01 15.34
C ALA A 492 12.33 40.11 14.12
N VAL A 493 11.27 39.32 13.85
CA VAL A 493 11.20 38.39 12.71
C VAL A 493 11.32 39.13 11.39
N GLN A 494 10.65 40.29 11.21
CA GLN A 494 10.76 41.09 9.98
C GLN A 494 12.20 41.51 9.67
N LYS A 495 13.01 41.78 10.70
CA LYS A 495 14.42 42.17 10.57
C LYS A 495 15.36 40.95 10.43
N ALA A 496 14.90 39.76 10.81
CA ALA A 496 15.70 38.54 10.89
C ALA A 496 15.79 37.75 9.56
N ARG A 497 15.46 38.35 8.42
CA ARG A 497 15.41 37.68 7.10
C ARG A 497 14.52 36.46 7.14
N PRO A 498 13.22 36.61 7.32
CA PRO A 498 12.31 35.49 7.39
C PRO A 498 12.30 34.70 6.08
N GLN A 499 12.17 33.37 6.19
CA GLN A 499 12.18 32.43 5.09
C GLN A 499 11.01 31.46 5.21
N VAL A 500 10.42 31.12 4.07
CA VAL A 500 9.47 29.99 3.97
C VAL A 500 10.25 28.71 3.67
N LEU A 501 9.89 27.64 4.34
CA LEU A 501 10.44 26.32 4.15
C LEU A 501 9.42 25.42 3.48
N GLU A 502 9.87 24.58 2.53
CA GLU A 502 9.08 23.52 1.89
C GLU A 502 9.54 22.14 2.33
N PRO A 503 8.62 21.16 2.45
CA PRO A 503 8.99 19.79 2.74
C PRO A 503 9.68 19.15 1.54
N ILE A 504 10.84 18.55 1.80
CA ILE A 504 11.59 17.72 0.87
C ILE A 504 11.24 16.27 1.18
N VAL A 505 10.96 15.49 0.14
CA VAL A 505 10.67 14.06 0.26
C VAL A 505 11.75 13.23 -0.43
N ASP A 506 12.06 12.08 0.15
CA ASP A 506 12.83 11.03 -0.47
C ASP A 506 11.87 10.27 -1.40
N LEU A 507 12.14 10.34 -2.68
CA LEU A 507 11.33 9.77 -3.76
C LEU A 507 12.06 8.57 -4.37
N GLU A 508 11.37 7.44 -4.46
CA GLU A 508 11.81 6.26 -5.20
C GLU A 508 10.85 6.00 -6.36
N VAL A 509 11.36 6.02 -7.59
CA VAL A 509 10.55 5.80 -8.81
C VAL A 509 11.02 4.52 -9.49
N ALA A 510 10.16 3.49 -9.48
CA ALA A 510 10.41 2.23 -10.16
C ALA A 510 9.78 2.23 -11.55
N VAL A 511 10.60 2.01 -12.57
CA VAL A 511 10.19 2.03 -13.99
C VAL A 511 10.96 0.99 -14.80
N PRO A 512 10.43 0.53 -15.94
CA PRO A 512 11.22 -0.24 -16.91
C PRO A 512 12.46 0.56 -17.36
N GLU A 513 13.60 -0.11 -17.53
CA GLU A 513 14.90 0.47 -17.86
C GLU A 513 14.86 1.46 -19.03
N GLN A 514 14.06 1.16 -20.05
CA GLN A 514 13.89 2.00 -21.24
C GLN A 514 13.39 3.42 -20.94
N HIS A 515 12.72 3.64 -19.80
CA HIS A 515 12.15 4.94 -19.40
C HIS A 515 13.05 5.72 -18.42
N MET A 516 14.21 5.17 -18.02
CA MET A 516 15.12 5.79 -17.05
C MET A 516 15.52 7.22 -17.46
N GLY A 517 15.84 7.43 -18.75
CA GLY A 517 16.25 8.73 -19.27
C GLY A 517 15.17 9.80 -19.15
N ASP A 518 13.94 9.45 -19.55
CA ASP A 518 12.78 10.35 -19.48
C ASP A 518 12.44 10.71 -18.04
N ILE A 519 12.49 9.72 -17.13
CA ILE A 519 12.21 9.94 -15.70
C ILE A 519 13.28 10.82 -15.06
N SER A 520 14.56 10.54 -15.32
CA SER A 520 15.65 11.35 -14.76
C SER A 520 15.60 12.79 -15.26
N GLY A 521 15.32 13.00 -16.55
CA GLY A 521 15.13 14.33 -17.14
C GLY A 521 13.92 15.07 -16.56
N GLY A 522 12.78 14.38 -16.41
CA GLY A 522 11.56 14.93 -15.80
C GLY A 522 11.75 15.33 -14.33
N LEU A 523 12.44 14.50 -13.55
CA LEU A 523 12.76 14.79 -12.15
C LEU A 523 13.72 15.99 -12.00
N ALA A 524 14.73 16.10 -12.88
CA ALA A 524 15.64 17.24 -12.88
C ALA A 524 14.89 18.56 -13.12
N ALA A 525 13.89 18.58 -14.01
CA ALA A 525 13.02 19.75 -14.23
C ALA A 525 12.17 20.12 -13.01
N LYS A 526 11.93 19.18 -12.09
CA LYS A 526 11.18 19.33 -10.84
C LYS A 526 12.08 19.65 -9.62
N ARG A 527 13.23 20.23 -9.83
CA ARG A 527 14.20 20.56 -8.77
C ARG A 527 14.69 19.34 -7.97
N ALA A 528 14.54 18.14 -8.50
CA ALA A 528 14.96 16.93 -7.82
C ALA A 528 16.48 16.77 -7.81
N ARG A 529 17.03 16.27 -6.72
CA ARG A 529 18.43 15.85 -6.57
C ARG A 529 18.49 14.33 -6.64
N ILE A 530 18.87 13.79 -7.79
CA ILE A 530 18.99 12.35 -7.98
C ILE A 530 20.20 11.86 -7.17
N SER A 531 19.98 10.91 -6.28
CA SER A 531 21.00 10.33 -5.40
C SER A 531 21.58 9.02 -5.93
N GLY A 532 20.84 8.29 -6.76
CA GLY A 532 21.27 7.01 -7.31
C GLY A 532 20.20 6.30 -8.11
N THR A 533 20.62 5.18 -8.69
CA THR A 533 19.75 4.25 -9.42
C THR A 533 20.11 2.82 -9.04
N ASP A 534 19.10 2.02 -8.68
CA ASP A 534 19.27 0.61 -8.36
C ASP A 534 18.59 -0.25 -9.42
N ALA A 535 19.31 -1.24 -9.95
CA ALA A 535 18.71 -2.24 -10.83
C ALA A 535 17.96 -3.30 -9.99
N VAL A 536 16.72 -3.55 -10.35
CA VAL A 536 15.88 -4.58 -9.73
C VAL A 536 15.73 -5.75 -10.70
N LYS A 537 15.51 -6.96 -10.17
CA LYS A 537 15.25 -8.14 -11.01
C LYS A 537 14.08 -7.88 -11.97
N GLY A 538 14.22 -8.26 -13.23
CA GLY A 538 13.13 -8.14 -14.23
C GLY A 538 13.18 -6.90 -15.13
N SER A 539 14.35 -6.32 -15.38
CA SER A 539 14.54 -5.12 -16.23
C SER A 539 13.85 -3.86 -15.70
N GLU A 540 13.62 -3.78 -14.39
CA GLU A 540 13.18 -2.56 -13.71
C GLU A 540 14.37 -1.83 -13.08
N ILE A 541 14.28 -0.51 -13.06
CA ILE A 541 15.23 0.38 -12.38
C ILE A 541 14.46 1.23 -11.36
N VAL A 542 15.02 1.40 -10.19
CA VAL A 542 14.56 2.35 -9.17
C VAL A 542 15.45 3.58 -9.20
N VAL A 543 14.88 4.72 -9.56
CA VAL A 543 15.54 6.04 -9.48
C VAL A 543 15.24 6.64 -8.11
N LYS A 544 16.30 6.96 -7.35
CA LYS A 544 16.21 7.59 -6.03
C LYS A 544 16.54 9.07 -6.12
N ALA A 545 15.69 9.91 -5.55
CA ALA A 545 15.87 11.35 -5.58
C ALA A 545 15.28 12.03 -4.36
N GLN A 546 15.81 13.21 -4.01
CA GLN A 546 15.19 14.17 -3.10
C GLN A 546 14.50 15.25 -3.91
N VAL A 547 13.24 15.51 -3.62
CA VAL A 547 12.43 16.47 -4.39
C VAL A 547 11.49 17.25 -3.49
N PRO A 548 11.25 18.55 -3.75
CA PRO A 548 10.22 19.31 -3.04
C PRO A 548 8.84 18.72 -3.31
N LEU A 549 8.06 18.48 -2.26
CA LEU A 549 6.72 17.89 -2.38
C LEU A 549 5.80 18.72 -3.31
N SER A 550 5.99 20.04 -3.33
CA SER A 550 5.25 20.96 -4.22
C SER A 550 5.44 20.69 -5.72
N GLU A 551 6.57 20.11 -6.12
CA GLU A 551 6.87 19.79 -7.53
C GLU A 551 6.24 18.46 -7.99
N LEU A 552 5.71 17.68 -7.05
CA LEU A 552 5.09 16.38 -7.33
C LEU A 552 3.57 16.47 -7.58
N GLU A 553 3.00 17.68 -7.60
CA GLU A 553 1.60 17.84 -8.00
C GLU A 553 1.39 17.32 -9.43
N GLY A 554 0.45 16.40 -9.59
CA GLY A 554 0.18 15.76 -10.89
C GLY A 554 1.21 14.70 -11.35
N TYR A 555 2.30 14.46 -10.61
CA TYR A 555 3.38 13.56 -11.01
C TYR A 555 2.89 12.12 -11.24
N ALA A 556 1.91 11.64 -10.49
CA ALA A 556 1.33 10.31 -10.71
C ALA A 556 0.73 10.12 -12.12
N ALA A 557 0.08 11.15 -12.65
CA ALA A 557 -0.48 11.12 -13.99
C ALA A 557 0.61 11.22 -15.07
N GLU A 558 1.61 12.07 -14.84
CA GLU A 558 2.79 12.22 -15.70
C GLU A 558 3.57 10.90 -15.81
N LEU A 559 3.90 10.28 -14.67
CA LEU A 559 4.60 9.00 -14.61
C LEU A 559 3.85 7.90 -15.37
N LYS A 560 2.52 7.80 -15.18
CA LYS A 560 1.70 6.83 -15.92
C LYS A 560 1.70 7.09 -17.42
N SER A 561 1.65 8.34 -17.85
CA SER A 561 1.70 8.69 -19.27
C SER A 561 3.02 8.29 -19.92
N VAL A 562 4.14 8.65 -19.28
CA VAL A 562 5.50 8.37 -19.79
C VAL A 562 5.78 6.86 -19.83
N THR A 563 5.29 6.10 -18.84
CA THR A 563 5.61 4.68 -18.69
C THR A 563 4.50 3.74 -19.18
N ALA A 564 3.47 4.25 -19.86
CA ALA A 564 2.28 3.50 -20.25
C ALA A 564 1.64 2.74 -19.04
N GLY A 565 1.59 3.39 -17.88
CA GLY A 565 1.02 2.84 -16.66
C GLY A 565 1.92 1.88 -15.87
N ARG A 566 3.16 1.65 -16.31
CA ARG A 566 4.10 0.70 -15.68
C ARG A 566 4.88 1.31 -14.51
N GLY A 567 5.02 2.63 -14.47
CA GLY A 567 5.76 3.34 -13.41
C GLY A 567 5.00 3.38 -12.10
N ARG A 568 5.73 3.22 -11.01
CA ARG A 568 5.25 3.42 -9.64
C ARG A 568 6.26 4.24 -8.86
N TYR A 569 5.80 4.94 -7.84
CA TYR A 569 6.69 5.64 -6.93
C TYR A 569 6.23 5.53 -5.47
N SER A 570 7.16 5.71 -4.57
CA SER A 570 6.91 5.94 -3.16
C SER A 570 7.62 7.22 -2.72
N LEU A 571 7.10 7.85 -1.69
CA LEU A 571 7.69 9.04 -1.10
C LEU A 571 7.62 8.93 0.44
N ASP A 572 8.70 9.37 1.07
CA ASP A 572 8.82 9.48 2.51
C ASP A 572 9.31 10.90 2.85
N PHE A 573 8.79 11.51 3.93
CA PHE A 573 9.26 12.83 4.36
C PHE A 573 10.73 12.75 4.79
N SER A 574 11.55 13.68 4.29
CA SER A 574 12.97 13.77 4.63
C SER A 574 13.24 14.95 5.59
N HIS A 575 13.12 16.18 5.12
CA HIS A 575 13.43 17.38 5.89
C HIS A 575 12.78 18.63 5.26
N TYR A 576 13.04 19.79 5.86
CA TYR A 576 12.61 21.09 5.33
C TYR A 576 13.78 21.87 4.74
N GLU A 577 13.59 22.47 3.54
CA GLU A 577 14.53 23.40 2.91
C GLU A 577 13.87 24.76 2.56
N PRO A 578 14.65 25.85 2.48
CA PRO A 578 14.12 27.14 2.03
C PRO A 578 13.61 27.08 0.60
N VAL A 579 12.42 27.64 0.36
CA VAL A 579 11.90 27.78 -0.99
C VAL A 579 12.70 28.79 -1.81
N PRO A 580 12.70 28.71 -3.16
CA PRO A 580 13.25 29.75 -4.03
C PRO A 580 12.57 31.10 -3.79
N ALA A 581 13.32 32.21 -3.95
CA ALA A 581 12.83 33.55 -3.66
C ALA A 581 11.51 33.92 -4.38
N GLN A 582 11.35 33.47 -5.63
CA GLN A 582 10.11 33.70 -6.40
C GLN A 582 8.90 32.95 -5.82
N VAL A 583 9.11 31.74 -5.29
CA VAL A 583 8.05 30.95 -4.64
C VAL A 583 7.68 31.62 -3.30
N GLN A 584 8.68 32.04 -2.52
CA GLN A 584 8.45 32.76 -1.27
C GLN A 584 7.63 34.04 -1.48
N GLN A 585 7.95 34.82 -2.49
CA GLN A 585 7.22 36.05 -2.80
C GLN A 585 5.74 35.74 -3.13
N LYS A 586 5.47 34.73 -3.96
CA LYS A 586 4.09 34.33 -4.29
C LYS A 586 3.31 33.88 -3.06
N LEU A 587 3.93 33.10 -2.17
CA LEU A 587 3.29 32.63 -0.95
C LEU A 587 2.99 33.78 0.01
N ALA A 588 3.93 34.73 0.16
CA ALA A 588 3.75 35.93 1.00
C ALA A 588 2.66 36.86 0.45
N GLU A 589 2.58 37.06 -0.88
CA GLU A 589 1.55 37.89 -1.51
C GLU A 589 0.14 37.27 -1.41
N ALA A 590 0.05 35.93 -1.38
CA ALA A 590 -1.21 35.23 -1.22
C ALA A 590 -1.77 35.32 0.22
N TRP A 591 -0.91 35.57 1.19
CA TRP A 591 -1.31 35.64 2.59
C TRP A 591 -1.79 37.07 2.96
N LYS A 592 -2.96 37.13 3.58
CA LYS A 592 -3.48 38.38 4.19
C LYS A 592 -3.47 38.18 5.69
N PRO A 593 -2.65 38.96 6.45
CA PRO A 593 -2.69 38.92 7.91
C PRO A 593 -4.11 39.18 8.40
N ARG A 594 -4.61 38.34 9.30
CA ARG A 594 -5.82 38.69 10.03
C ARG A 594 -5.48 39.90 10.90
N HIS A 595 -6.06 41.08 10.59
CA HIS A 595 -6.02 42.19 11.49
C HIS A 595 -6.81 41.78 12.74
N ASP A 596 -6.10 41.52 13.84
CA ASP A 596 -6.76 41.50 15.14
C ASP A 596 -7.29 42.91 15.35
N GLU A 597 -8.60 43.09 15.37
CA GLU A 597 -9.21 44.33 15.79
C GLU A 597 -8.72 44.59 17.22
N ASP A 598 -7.94 45.68 17.41
CA ASP A 598 -7.37 46.15 18.69
C ASP A 598 -8.44 46.52 19.75
#